data_7370752e66d968c8a339d945edd27d97
#
_entry.id   7370752e66d968c8a339d945edd27d97
#
_cell.length_a   1.000
_cell.length_b   1.000
_cell.length_c   1.000
_cell.angle_alpha   90.00
_cell.angle_beta   90.00
_cell.angle_gamma   90.00
#
_symmetry.space_group_name_H-M   'P 1'
#
loop_
_entity.id
_entity.type
_entity.pdbx_description
1 polymer ?
#
loop_
_entity_poly.entity_id
_entity_poly.type
_entity_poly.pdbx_seq_one_letter_code
_entity_poly.pdbx_strand_id
1 'polypeptide(L)'
;MNDIKIIDAVVNIWTEEALSIRPDWGTEFFVEKMKTNKDLMHGLSLDDMLARMKSASIDHSFLIAAKSGRPGLPGCYHMPPEVVAKAVKKHPKSFSGIIGIDPYSGMKGVKELEEAVNTLGFIGAHLYPHWFELPPNHAKYYPFYAKCCELGIPIQMQVGQSMVYSKEFPCRSVGQPIHLDSIACDFPDLKIIGIHVGIPWTDEMIAMSWKHANVFIGCDAHSPKY
;
A
#
# COMPACT_ATOMS: atom_id res chain seq x y z
N MET A 1 26.11 -20.53 -1.77
CA MET A 1 25.04 -19.73 -2.41
C MET A 1 24.63 -18.69 -1.37
N ASN A 2 24.70 -17.40 -1.71
CA ASN A 2 24.15 -16.38 -0.79
C ASN A 2 22.66 -16.65 -0.68
N ASP A 3 22.17 -16.83 0.54
CA ASP A 3 20.72 -16.93 0.82
C ASP A 3 20.06 -15.64 0.38
N ILE A 4 19.33 -15.69 -0.75
CA ILE A 4 18.54 -14.57 -1.24
C ILE A 4 17.33 -14.45 -0.31
N LYS A 5 17.22 -13.33 0.41
CA LYS A 5 16.05 -13.04 1.22
C LYS A 5 14.89 -12.60 0.33
N ILE A 6 13.75 -13.23 0.51
CA ILE A 6 12.51 -12.87 -0.21
C ILE A 6 11.66 -12.00 0.69
N ILE A 7 11.32 -10.81 0.20
CA ILE A 7 10.48 -9.84 0.90
C ILE A 7 9.19 -9.64 0.12
N ASP A 8 8.04 -9.88 0.77
CA ASP A 8 6.74 -9.47 0.24
C ASP A 8 6.47 -8.02 0.68
N ALA A 9 6.56 -7.11 -0.28
CA ALA A 9 6.54 -5.68 -0.01
C ALA A 9 5.13 -5.08 0.07
N VAL A 10 4.07 -5.81 -0.30
CA VAL A 10 2.69 -5.27 -0.37
C VAL A 10 1.71 -6.24 0.30
N VAL A 11 1.63 -6.18 1.61
CA VAL A 11 0.79 -7.11 2.37
C VAL A 11 -0.26 -6.38 3.19
N ASN A 12 -1.52 -6.67 2.92
CA ASN A 12 -2.60 -6.31 3.82
C ASN A 12 -2.58 -7.25 5.03
N ILE A 13 -2.55 -6.68 6.25
CA ILE A 13 -2.71 -7.50 7.45
C ILE A 13 -4.08 -8.23 7.41
N TRP A 14 -4.06 -9.57 7.61
CA TRP A 14 -5.22 -10.44 7.39
C TRP A 14 -5.70 -11.14 8.65
N THR A 15 -5.58 -10.47 9.82
CA THR A 15 -6.07 -11.00 11.08
C THR A 15 -7.57 -10.76 11.24
N GLU A 16 -8.22 -11.52 12.14
CA GLU A 16 -9.63 -11.32 12.49
C GLU A 16 -9.90 -9.85 12.91
N GLU A 17 -9.04 -9.28 13.78
CA GLU A 17 -9.11 -7.86 14.17
C GLU A 17 -9.08 -6.94 12.95
N ALA A 18 -8.17 -7.19 12.00
CA ALA A 18 -8.03 -6.38 10.79
C ALA A 18 -9.22 -6.53 9.83
N LEU A 19 -9.77 -7.72 9.70
CA LEU A 19 -10.94 -7.97 8.83
C LEU A 19 -12.22 -7.36 9.42
N SER A 20 -12.38 -7.35 10.74
CA SER A 20 -13.56 -6.73 11.38
C SER A 20 -13.65 -5.22 11.17
N ILE A 21 -12.55 -4.56 10.81
CA ILE A 21 -12.50 -3.12 10.50
C ILE A 21 -12.86 -2.87 9.02
N ARG A 22 -12.71 -3.88 8.15
CA ARG A 22 -12.96 -3.73 6.72
C ARG A 22 -14.45 -3.60 6.42
N PRO A 23 -14.84 -2.74 5.49
CA PRO A 23 -16.23 -2.61 5.06
C PRO A 23 -16.69 -3.85 4.25
N ASP A 24 -17.98 -4.12 4.24
CA ASP A 24 -18.58 -5.30 3.61
C ASP A 24 -18.26 -5.46 2.12
N TRP A 25 -18.15 -4.33 1.38
CA TRP A 25 -17.76 -4.36 -0.04
C TRP A 25 -16.38 -5.00 -0.27
N GLY A 26 -15.49 -4.94 0.74
CA GLY A 26 -14.18 -5.61 0.66
C GLY A 26 -14.30 -7.11 0.57
N THR A 27 -15.25 -7.72 1.26
CA THR A 27 -15.51 -9.15 1.19
C THR A 27 -15.94 -9.57 -0.21
N GLU A 28 -16.88 -8.86 -0.83
CA GLU A 28 -17.30 -9.14 -2.20
C GLU A 28 -16.12 -9.03 -3.18
N PHE A 29 -15.33 -7.97 -3.09
CA PHE A 29 -14.15 -7.81 -3.94
C PHE A 29 -13.18 -8.98 -3.82
N PHE A 30 -12.81 -9.36 -2.61
CA PHE A 30 -11.84 -10.45 -2.40
C PHE A 30 -12.39 -11.81 -2.82
N VAL A 31 -13.64 -12.11 -2.52
CA VAL A 31 -14.24 -13.43 -2.84
C VAL A 31 -14.62 -13.52 -4.32
N GLU A 32 -15.32 -12.51 -4.85
CA GLU A 32 -15.91 -12.62 -6.19
C GLU A 32 -14.92 -12.26 -7.30
N LYS A 33 -14.09 -11.21 -7.11
CA LYS A 33 -13.12 -10.82 -8.14
C LYS A 33 -11.76 -11.49 -7.95
N MET A 34 -11.21 -11.46 -6.74
CA MET A 34 -9.88 -12.01 -6.48
C MET A 34 -9.90 -13.52 -6.25
N LYS A 35 -11.07 -14.14 -6.18
CA LYS A 35 -11.25 -15.60 -5.96
C LYS A 35 -10.54 -16.10 -4.70
N THR A 36 -10.47 -15.26 -3.68
CA THR A 36 -9.91 -15.64 -2.39
C THR A 36 -10.77 -16.73 -1.76
N ASN A 37 -10.13 -17.74 -1.18
CA ASN A 37 -10.86 -18.80 -0.47
C ASN A 37 -11.71 -18.18 0.66
N LYS A 38 -13.01 -18.51 0.69
CA LYS A 38 -13.96 -18.00 1.68
C LYS A 38 -13.54 -18.27 3.13
N ASP A 39 -12.86 -19.41 3.38
CA ASP A 39 -12.36 -19.76 4.71
C ASP A 39 -11.32 -18.76 5.25
N LEU A 40 -10.64 -18.04 4.37
CA LEU A 40 -9.69 -16.99 4.76
C LEU A 40 -10.38 -15.70 5.17
N MET A 41 -11.67 -15.53 4.89
CA MET A 41 -12.42 -14.32 5.23
C MET A 41 -12.79 -14.23 6.72
N HIS A 42 -12.51 -15.25 7.50
CA HIS A 42 -12.58 -15.20 8.97
C HIS A 42 -11.31 -14.62 9.61
N GLY A 43 -10.27 -14.39 8.80
CA GLY A 43 -8.97 -13.94 9.27
C GLY A 43 -8.04 -15.10 9.62
N LEU A 44 -6.78 -14.74 9.82
CA LEU A 44 -5.69 -15.65 10.19
C LEU A 44 -5.10 -15.23 11.52
N SER A 45 -4.60 -16.19 12.29
CA SER A 45 -3.68 -15.85 13.37
C SER A 45 -2.34 -15.34 12.79
N LEU A 46 -1.56 -14.59 13.56
CA LEU A 46 -0.22 -14.20 13.12
C LEU A 46 0.68 -15.42 12.89
N ASP A 47 0.48 -16.50 13.65
CA ASP A 47 1.23 -17.74 13.49
C ASP A 47 0.87 -18.45 12.17
N ASP A 48 -0.41 -18.42 11.75
CA ASP A 48 -0.83 -18.93 10.43
C ASP A 48 -0.28 -18.07 9.29
N MET A 49 -0.24 -16.73 9.46
CA MET A 49 0.40 -15.85 8.48
C MET A 49 1.90 -16.21 8.33
N LEU A 50 2.62 -16.40 9.43
CA LEU A 50 4.03 -16.82 9.41
C LEU A 50 4.23 -18.20 8.78
N ALA A 51 3.35 -19.16 9.07
CA ALA A 51 3.40 -20.48 8.45
C ALA A 51 3.22 -20.40 6.93
N ARG A 52 2.31 -19.55 6.44
CA ARG A 52 2.12 -19.29 5.00
C ARG A 52 3.32 -18.60 4.37
N MET A 53 3.90 -17.59 5.00
CA MET A 53 5.13 -16.96 4.57
C MET A 53 6.25 -18.00 4.41
N LYS A 54 6.44 -18.83 5.44
CA LYS A 54 7.44 -19.91 5.40
C LYS A 54 7.18 -20.90 4.26
N SER A 55 5.95 -21.31 4.03
CA SER A 55 5.61 -22.23 2.92
C SER A 55 5.85 -21.63 1.54
N ALA A 56 5.78 -20.29 1.44
CA ALA A 56 6.07 -19.54 0.22
C ALA A 56 7.53 -19.06 0.13
N SER A 57 8.40 -19.48 1.07
CA SER A 57 9.78 -19.02 1.18
C SER A 57 9.94 -17.50 1.36
N ILE A 58 8.95 -16.84 1.95
CA ILE A 58 8.98 -15.41 2.25
C ILE A 58 9.60 -15.23 3.64
N ASP A 59 10.71 -14.48 3.71
CA ASP A 59 11.45 -14.22 4.95
C ASP A 59 10.86 -13.04 5.73
N HIS A 60 10.31 -12.04 5.01
CA HIS A 60 9.82 -10.81 5.61
C HIS A 60 8.66 -10.23 4.81
N SER A 61 7.71 -9.56 5.51
CA SER A 61 6.57 -8.91 4.86
C SER A 61 6.37 -7.49 5.37
N PHE A 62 6.01 -6.56 4.48
CA PHE A 62 5.64 -5.21 4.83
C PHE A 62 4.12 -5.11 4.97
N LEU A 63 3.67 -4.96 6.21
CA LEU A 63 2.24 -4.86 6.55
C LEU A 63 1.76 -3.41 6.42
N ILE A 64 0.68 -3.20 5.70
CA ILE A 64 0.18 -1.88 5.38
C ILE A 64 -0.97 -1.51 6.34
N ALA A 65 -0.80 -0.42 7.09
CA ALA A 65 -1.91 0.28 7.75
C ALA A 65 -2.63 1.14 6.72
N ALA A 66 -3.44 0.49 5.87
CA ALA A 66 -4.04 1.09 4.69
C ALA A 66 -5.02 2.22 5.04
N LYS A 67 -4.99 3.27 4.24
CA LYS A 67 -6.03 4.30 4.22
C LYS A 67 -6.59 4.44 2.81
N SER A 68 -7.90 4.28 2.69
CA SER A 68 -8.60 4.43 1.42
C SER A 68 -9.93 5.16 1.64
N GLY A 69 -10.26 6.05 0.72
CA GLY A 69 -11.48 6.84 0.75
C GLY A 69 -11.51 7.94 1.82
N ARG A 70 -12.46 8.81 1.66
CA ARG A 70 -12.66 9.97 2.54
C ARG A 70 -13.54 9.58 3.74
N PRO A 71 -13.16 9.94 4.97
CA PRO A 71 -13.98 9.69 6.16
C PRO A 71 -15.42 10.17 5.98
N GLY A 72 -16.38 9.32 6.37
CA GLY A 72 -17.81 9.60 6.26
C GLY A 72 -18.44 9.35 4.89
N LEU A 73 -17.65 8.95 3.88
CA LEU A 73 -18.16 8.55 2.57
C LEU A 73 -18.17 7.03 2.39
N PRO A 74 -19.06 6.49 1.54
CA PRO A 74 -19.02 5.08 1.17
C PRO A 74 -17.63 4.68 0.65
N GLY A 75 -17.16 3.50 1.01
CA GLY A 75 -15.86 3.00 0.60
C GLY A 75 -14.69 3.45 1.47
N CYS A 76 -14.91 4.32 2.47
CA CYS A 76 -13.86 4.70 3.41
C CYS A 76 -13.41 3.50 4.24
N TYR A 77 -12.09 3.30 4.26
CA TYR A 77 -11.44 2.27 5.05
C TYR A 77 -10.09 2.79 5.55
N HIS A 78 -9.97 2.91 6.86
CA HIS A 78 -8.73 3.32 7.51
C HIS A 78 -8.33 2.27 8.55
N MET A 79 -7.26 1.54 8.28
CA MET A 79 -6.65 0.61 9.23
C MET A 79 -5.88 1.41 10.29
N PRO A 80 -6.22 1.28 11.57
CA PRO A 80 -5.44 1.92 12.64
C PRO A 80 -3.99 1.44 12.63
N PRO A 81 -3.00 2.35 12.66
CA PRO A 81 -1.59 1.95 12.65
C PRO A 81 -1.21 1.01 13.80
N GLU A 82 -1.90 1.12 14.93
CA GLU A 82 -1.67 0.30 16.12
C GLU A 82 -1.92 -1.20 15.87
N VAL A 83 -2.86 -1.53 14.98
CA VAL A 83 -3.15 -2.94 14.61
C VAL A 83 -1.93 -3.56 13.90
N VAL A 84 -1.33 -2.82 13.00
CA VAL A 84 -0.09 -3.23 12.32
C VAL A 84 1.09 -3.22 13.28
N ALA A 85 1.22 -2.18 14.10
CA ALA A 85 2.30 -2.05 15.08
C ALA A 85 2.33 -3.20 16.09
N LYS A 86 1.16 -3.70 16.54
CA LYS A 86 1.06 -4.90 17.39
C LYS A 86 1.70 -6.13 16.72
N ALA A 87 1.38 -6.37 15.44
CA ALA A 87 1.94 -7.50 14.68
C ALA A 87 3.47 -7.37 14.51
N VAL A 88 3.94 -6.17 14.15
CA VAL A 88 5.37 -5.86 14.02
C VAL A 88 6.10 -6.07 15.35
N LYS A 89 5.55 -5.54 16.45
CA LYS A 89 6.14 -5.69 17.79
C LYS A 89 6.23 -7.16 18.22
N LYS A 90 5.22 -7.97 17.86
CA LYS A 90 5.21 -9.41 18.20
C LYS A 90 6.23 -10.20 17.39
N HIS A 91 6.41 -9.85 16.11
CA HIS A 91 7.29 -10.58 15.17
C HIS A 91 8.20 -9.64 14.35
N PRO A 92 9.11 -8.87 15.01
CA PRO A 92 9.90 -7.82 14.35
C PRO A 92 10.92 -8.34 13.32
N LYS A 93 11.24 -9.63 13.34
CA LYS A 93 12.11 -10.26 12.35
C LYS A 93 11.37 -10.63 11.07
N SER A 94 10.03 -10.71 11.11
CA SER A 94 9.20 -11.15 9.99
C SER A 94 8.30 -10.05 9.43
N PHE A 95 8.03 -8.99 10.20
CA PHE A 95 7.14 -7.92 9.79
C PHE A 95 7.76 -6.53 9.98
N SER A 96 7.48 -5.63 9.04
CA SER A 96 7.65 -4.19 9.17
C SER A 96 6.36 -3.47 8.81
N GLY A 97 6.12 -2.29 9.37
CA GLY A 97 4.92 -1.51 9.12
C GLY A 97 5.11 -0.45 8.03
N ILE A 98 4.09 -0.25 7.23
CA ILE A 98 3.97 0.82 6.22
C ILE A 98 2.71 1.62 6.53
N ILE A 99 2.81 2.95 6.66
CA ILE A 99 1.69 3.83 7.03
C ILE A 99 0.92 4.33 5.81
N GLY A 100 -0.39 4.17 5.81
CA GLY A 100 -1.29 4.73 4.78
C GLY A 100 -1.41 6.25 4.88
N ILE A 101 -1.51 6.92 3.73
CA ILE A 101 -1.72 8.37 3.61
C ILE A 101 -3.16 8.68 3.28
N ASP A 102 -3.75 9.67 3.98
CA ASP A 102 -5.00 10.34 3.63
C ASP A 102 -4.69 11.79 3.23
N PRO A 103 -4.81 12.17 1.94
CA PRO A 103 -4.48 13.52 1.46
C PRO A 103 -5.43 14.61 1.97
N TYR A 104 -6.60 14.23 2.50
CA TYR A 104 -7.57 15.18 3.04
C TYR A 104 -7.35 15.48 4.53
N SER A 105 -6.47 14.75 5.20
CA SER A 105 -6.12 14.97 6.61
C SER A 105 -5.18 16.17 6.84
N GLY A 106 -4.59 16.72 5.76
CA GLY A 106 -3.70 17.88 5.82
C GLY A 106 -2.54 17.69 6.80
N MET A 107 -2.19 18.72 7.56
CA MET A 107 -1.07 18.66 8.52
C MET A 107 -1.27 17.67 9.67
N LYS A 108 -2.52 17.30 9.98
CA LYS A 108 -2.79 16.23 10.95
C LYS A 108 -2.23 14.89 10.42
N GLY A 109 -2.48 14.58 9.14
CA GLY A 109 -1.96 13.35 8.53
C GLY A 109 -0.44 13.35 8.38
N VAL A 110 0.17 14.51 8.12
CA VAL A 110 1.65 14.64 8.07
C VAL A 110 2.26 14.34 9.45
N LYS A 111 1.65 14.81 10.53
CA LYS A 111 2.09 14.50 11.91
C LYS A 111 1.90 13.02 12.24
N GLU A 112 0.78 12.42 11.81
CA GLU A 112 0.52 11.00 11.99
C GLU A 112 1.56 10.13 11.26
N LEU A 113 1.95 10.52 10.03
CA LEU A 113 3.04 9.88 9.29
C LEU A 113 4.36 9.93 10.09
N GLU A 114 4.72 11.11 10.59
CA GLU A 114 5.91 11.31 11.40
C GLU A 114 5.90 10.48 12.69
N GLU A 115 4.77 10.44 13.38
CA GLU A 115 4.57 9.64 14.60
C GLU A 115 4.68 8.14 14.31
N ALA A 116 4.08 7.65 13.21
CA ALA A 116 4.17 6.25 12.82
C ALA A 116 5.62 5.81 12.59
N VAL A 117 6.45 6.66 11.98
CA VAL A 117 7.87 6.36 11.75
C VAL A 117 8.67 6.44 13.06
N ASN A 118 8.55 7.55 13.79
CA ASN A 118 9.42 7.83 14.94
C ASN A 118 9.03 7.03 16.20
N THR A 119 7.73 6.71 16.36
CA THR A 119 7.21 6.09 17.58
C THR A 119 6.83 4.63 17.37
N LEU A 120 6.21 4.29 16.23
CA LEU A 120 5.78 2.92 15.94
C LEU A 120 6.81 2.14 15.10
N GLY A 121 7.89 2.80 14.62
CA GLY A 121 8.97 2.17 13.85
C GLY A 121 8.58 1.75 12.44
N PHE A 122 7.62 2.45 11.84
CA PHE A 122 7.23 2.18 10.44
C PHE A 122 8.34 2.63 9.48
N ILE A 123 8.51 1.88 8.40
CA ILE A 123 9.67 2.01 7.49
C ILE A 123 9.32 2.65 6.14
N GLY A 124 8.08 3.01 5.91
CA GLY A 124 7.63 3.60 4.65
C GLY A 124 6.18 4.07 4.70
N ALA A 125 5.77 4.73 3.64
CA ALA A 125 4.42 5.21 3.43
C ALA A 125 3.71 4.46 2.30
N HIS A 126 2.38 4.47 2.31
CA HIS A 126 1.55 3.84 1.28
C HIS A 126 0.41 4.75 0.86
N LEU A 127 0.13 4.76 -0.45
CA LEU A 127 -0.88 5.63 -1.04
C LEU A 127 -1.77 4.86 -2.02
N TYR A 128 -3.09 5.03 -1.87
CA TYR A 128 -4.11 4.57 -2.81
C TYR A 128 -4.77 5.75 -3.54
N PRO A 129 -4.22 6.29 -4.64
CA PRO A 129 -4.75 7.48 -5.32
C PRO A 129 -6.21 7.35 -5.76
N HIS A 130 -6.59 6.18 -6.27
CA HIS A 130 -7.93 5.90 -6.79
C HIS A 130 -9.03 6.12 -5.75
N TRP A 131 -8.77 5.73 -4.49
CA TRP A 131 -9.73 5.84 -3.39
C TRP A 131 -10.00 7.27 -2.95
N PHE A 132 -9.09 8.18 -3.29
CA PHE A 132 -9.23 9.61 -3.03
C PHE A 132 -9.61 10.40 -4.28
N GLU A 133 -9.69 9.73 -5.44
CA GLU A 133 -9.95 10.30 -6.76
C GLU A 133 -9.00 11.46 -7.10
N LEU A 134 -7.78 11.40 -6.61
CA LEU A 134 -6.72 12.39 -6.85
C LEU A 134 -5.54 11.70 -7.51
N PRO A 135 -5.05 12.19 -8.68
CA PRO A 135 -3.86 11.63 -9.29
C PRO A 135 -2.63 11.80 -8.37
N PRO A 136 -1.64 10.91 -8.47
CA PRO A 136 -0.48 10.93 -7.58
C PRO A 136 0.24 12.27 -7.46
N ASN A 137 0.27 13.06 -8.52
CA ASN A 137 0.90 14.39 -8.56
C ASN A 137 -0.02 15.53 -8.09
N HIS A 138 -1.14 15.23 -7.46
CA HIS A 138 -2.02 16.27 -6.91
C HIS A 138 -1.36 16.95 -5.69
N ALA A 139 -1.46 18.28 -5.60
CA ALA A 139 -0.80 19.11 -4.59
C ALA A 139 -1.05 18.69 -3.12
N LYS A 140 -2.20 18.05 -2.83
CA LYS A 140 -2.52 17.54 -1.49
C LYS A 140 -1.56 16.45 -0.98
N TYR A 141 -0.86 15.76 -1.87
CA TYR A 141 0.12 14.73 -1.50
C TYR A 141 1.52 15.31 -1.23
N TYR A 142 1.85 16.48 -1.77
CA TYR A 142 3.20 17.05 -1.68
C TYR A 142 3.73 17.23 -0.26
N PRO A 143 2.93 17.66 0.74
CA PRO A 143 3.39 17.70 2.13
C PRO A 143 3.84 16.34 2.68
N PHE A 144 3.20 15.25 2.24
CA PHE A 144 3.57 13.89 2.62
C PHE A 144 4.85 13.44 1.91
N TYR A 145 5.03 13.79 0.63
CA TYR A 145 6.27 13.50 -0.10
C TYR A 145 7.46 14.20 0.52
N ALA A 146 7.30 15.49 0.86
CA ALA A 146 8.33 16.26 1.56
C ALA A 146 8.68 15.62 2.93
N LYS A 147 7.66 15.17 3.69
CA LYS A 147 7.88 14.49 4.96
C LYS A 147 8.55 13.12 4.78
N CYS A 148 8.22 12.35 3.76
CA CYS A 148 8.91 11.10 3.45
C CYS A 148 10.42 11.35 3.14
N CYS A 149 10.73 12.40 2.38
CA CYS A 149 12.13 12.80 2.15
C CYS A 149 12.84 13.18 3.46
N GLU A 150 12.20 14.00 4.30
CA GLU A 150 12.76 14.42 5.59
C GLU A 150 13.05 13.22 6.51
N LEU A 151 12.15 12.23 6.52
CA LEU A 151 12.27 11.00 7.31
C LEU A 151 13.17 9.94 6.65
N GLY A 152 13.58 10.13 5.40
CA GLY A 152 14.39 9.16 4.65
C GLY A 152 13.68 7.85 4.34
N ILE A 153 12.34 7.86 4.24
CA ILE A 153 11.51 6.66 3.99
C ILE A 153 10.97 6.61 2.56
N PRO A 154 10.80 5.42 1.97
CA PRO A 154 10.15 5.24 0.67
C PRO A 154 8.64 5.42 0.76
N ILE A 155 8.02 5.65 -0.40
CA ILE A 155 6.58 5.59 -0.57
C ILE A 155 6.20 4.56 -1.63
N GLN A 156 5.26 3.69 -1.28
CA GLN A 156 4.55 2.84 -2.23
C GLN A 156 3.27 3.53 -2.67
N MET A 157 2.96 3.51 -3.95
CA MET A 157 1.69 4.05 -4.43
C MET A 157 1.07 3.17 -5.52
N GLN A 158 -0.23 2.97 -5.43
CA GLN A 158 -0.95 2.22 -6.43
C GLN A 158 -0.95 2.98 -7.75
N VAL A 159 -0.40 2.36 -8.78
CA VAL A 159 -0.43 2.85 -10.17
C VAL A 159 -1.22 1.88 -11.04
N GLY A 160 -1.62 2.33 -12.23
CA GLY A 160 -2.49 1.56 -13.10
C GLY A 160 -3.97 1.85 -12.87
N GLN A 161 -4.82 0.91 -13.28
CA GLN A 161 -6.26 1.03 -13.08
C GLN A 161 -6.70 0.48 -11.72
N SER A 162 -7.82 0.96 -11.20
CA SER A 162 -8.49 0.32 -10.08
C SER A 162 -9.36 -0.83 -10.58
N MET A 163 -9.22 -1.99 -9.97
CA MET A 163 -10.10 -3.14 -10.19
C MET A 163 -11.33 -3.13 -9.27
N VAL A 164 -11.33 -2.26 -8.26
CA VAL A 164 -12.44 -2.13 -7.33
C VAL A 164 -13.54 -1.30 -7.96
N TYR A 165 -14.75 -1.82 -7.89
CA TYR A 165 -15.95 -1.15 -8.36
C TYR A 165 -17.14 -1.57 -7.51
N SER A 166 -17.89 -0.61 -7.03
CA SER A 166 -19.27 -0.81 -6.61
C SER A 166 -20.15 0.24 -7.27
N LYS A 167 -21.44 -0.03 -7.39
CA LYS A 167 -22.40 0.91 -7.97
C LYS A 167 -22.48 2.21 -7.15
N GLU A 168 -22.36 2.06 -5.85
CA GLU A 168 -22.39 3.16 -4.87
C GLU A 168 -21.07 3.94 -4.83
N PHE A 169 -19.98 3.29 -5.19
CA PHE A 169 -18.63 3.88 -5.24
C PHE A 169 -17.84 3.35 -6.45
N PRO A 170 -17.92 4.00 -7.61
CA PRO A 170 -17.33 3.50 -8.86
C PRO A 170 -15.80 3.57 -8.94
N CYS A 171 -15.11 4.17 -7.99
CA CYS A 171 -13.65 4.24 -7.85
C CYS A 171 -12.89 4.47 -9.18
N ARG A 172 -12.79 5.73 -9.62
CA ARG A 172 -12.15 6.09 -10.89
C ARG A 172 -10.65 5.80 -10.90
N SER A 173 -10.15 5.30 -12.02
CA SER A 173 -8.71 5.06 -12.23
C SER A 173 -7.99 6.38 -12.50
N VAL A 174 -7.25 6.90 -11.53
CA VAL A 174 -6.47 8.14 -11.62
C VAL A 174 -4.96 7.90 -11.48
N GLY A 175 -4.54 6.64 -11.45
CA GLY A 175 -3.16 6.22 -11.15
C GLY A 175 -2.30 6.00 -12.40
N GLN A 176 -2.43 6.81 -13.45
CA GLN A 176 -1.55 6.69 -14.61
C GLN A 176 -0.09 6.90 -14.20
N PRO A 177 0.84 6.00 -14.59
CA PRO A 177 2.24 6.09 -14.20
C PRO A 177 2.94 7.37 -14.61
N ILE A 178 2.50 8.03 -15.68
CA ILE A 178 3.07 9.31 -16.12
C ILE A 178 3.02 10.40 -15.02
N HIS A 179 2.09 10.32 -14.08
CA HIS A 179 2.03 11.25 -12.96
C HIS A 179 3.24 11.14 -12.01
N LEU A 180 3.98 10.02 -12.06
CA LEU A 180 5.21 9.86 -11.27
C LEU A 180 6.34 10.74 -11.79
N ASP A 181 6.29 11.16 -13.06
CA ASP A 181 7.32 11.99 -13.67
C ASP A 181 7.55 13.29 -12.90
N SER A 182 6.47 14.04 -12.65
CA SER A 182 6.56 15.29 -11.90
C SER A 182 7.00 15.07 -10.45
N ILE A 183 6.49 14.03 -9.79
CA ILE A 183 6.87 13.72 -8.40
C ILE A 183 8.36 13.38 -8.31
N ALA A 184 8.86 12.55 -9.22
CA ALA A 184 10.25 12.12 -9.24
C ALA A 184 11.22 13.27 -9.55
N CYS A 185 10.79 14.25 -10.37
CA CYS A 185 11.53 15.47 -10.63
C CYS A 185 11.55 16.43 -9.43
N ASP A 186 10.38 16.61 -8.77
CA ASP A 186 10.23 17.55 -7.66
C ASP A 186 10.85 17.01 -6.35
N PHE A 187 10.92 15.67 -6.20
CA PHE A 187 11.45 14.97 -5.03
C PHE A 187 12.49 13.91 -5.44
N PRO A 188 13.68 14.31 -5.91
CA PRO A 188 14.69 13.38 -6.45
C PRO A 188 15.25 12.41 -5.40
N ASP A 189 15.16 12.73 -4.11
CA ASP A 189 15.60 11.88 -3.00
C ASP A 189 14.52 10.90 -2.52
N LEU A 190 13.25 11.08 -2.96
CA LEU A 190 12.14 10.21 -2.59
C LEU A 190 12.20 8.90 -3.37
N LYS A 191 12.32 7.78 -2.69
CA LYS A 191 12.16 6.47 -3.33
C LYS A 191 10.68 6.17 -3.55
N ILE A 192 10.26 6.07 -4.81
CA ILE A 192 8.88 5.88 -5.23
C ILE A 192 8.73 4.47 -5.78
N ILE A 193 7.82 3.69 -5.22
CA ILE A 193 7.51 2.34 -5.69
C ILE A 193 6.10 2.35 -6.29
N GLY A 194 5.99 2.27 -7.61
CA GLY A 194 4.72 2.10 -8.31
C GLY A 194 4.29 0.65 -8.24
N ILE A 195 3.31 0.33 -7.39
CA ILE A 195 2.80 -1.03 -7.21
C ILE A 195 1.75 -1.40 -8.27
N HIS A 196 1.54 -2.72 -8.48
CA HIS A 196 0.62 -3.30 -9.48
C HIS A 196 1.08 -3.14 -10.94
N VAL A 197 2.39 -3.02 -11.17
CA VAL A 197 3.00 -2.98 -12.52
C VAL A 197 2.49 -1.85 -13.43
N GLY A 198 1.51 -1.07 -13.01
CA GLY A 198 0.89 0.01 -13.78
C GLY A 198 -0.15 -0.44 -14.83
N ILE A 199 -0.67 -1.66 -14.77
CA ILE A 199 -1.65 -2.18 -15.74
C ILE A 199 -2.87 -1.24 -15.85
N PRO A 200 -3.32 -0.88 -17.08
CA PRO A 200 -2.85 -1.33 -18.40
C PRO A 200 -1.69 -0.50 -18.99
N TRP A 201 -1.20 0.52 -18.30
CA TRP A 201 -0.14 1.43 -18.75
C TRP A 201 1.27 0.95 -18.33
N THR A 202 1.56 -0.34 -18.56
CA THR A 202 2.83 -0.95 -18.15
C THR A 202 4.05 -0.32 -18.83
N ASP A 203 3.93 0.06 -20.10
CA ASP A 203 5.01 0.72 -20.84
C ASP A 203 5.32 2.10 -20.26
N GLU A 204 4.32 2.84 -19.80
CA GLU A 204 4.54 4.10 -19.08
C GLU A 204 5.28 3.85 -17.76
N MET A 205 4.90 2.79 -17.01
CA MET A 205 5.57 2.48 -15.75
C MET A 205 7.03 2.08 -15.97
N ILE A 206 7.31 1.31 -17.04
CA ILE A 206 8.67 0.95 -17.46
C ILE A 206 9.44 2.22 -17.82
N ALA A 207 8.84 3.13 -18.61
CA ALA A 207 9.47 4.39 -19.01
C ALA A 207 9.80 5.28 -17.79
N MET A 208 8.91 5.34 -16.78
CA MET A 208 9.15 6.11 -15.55
C MET A 208 10.32 5.52 -14.74
N SER A 209 10.37 4.21 -14.57
CA SER A 209 11.46 3.56 -13.85
C SER A 209 12.80 3.61 -14.60
N TRP A 210 12.78 3.67 -15.92
CA TRP A 210 13.98 3.84 -16.72
C TRP A 210 14.51 5.28 -16.71
N LYS A 211 13.62 6.26 -16.74
CA LYS A 211 13.97 7.68 -16.70
C LYS A 211 14.50 8.12 -15.33
N HIS A 212 13.89 7.65 -14.24
CA HIS A 212 14.11 8.14 -12.90
C HIS A 212 14.77 7.09 -12.02
N ALA A 213 15.98 7.36 -11.53
CA ALA A 213 16.73 6.45 -10.66
C ALA A 213 16.05 6.20 -9.29
N ASN A 214 15.10 7.06 -8.91
CA ASN A 214 14.35 6.98 -7.67
C ASN A 214 12.94 6.34 -7.83
N VAL A 215 12.60 5.84 -9.04
CA VAL A 215 11.31 5.17 -9.33
C VAL A 215 11.53 3.67 -9.55
N PHE A 216 10.76 2.85 -8.86
CA PHE A 216 10.81 1.40 -8.88
C PHE A 216 9.46 0.79 -9.23
N ILE A 217 9.45 -0.40 -9.84
CA ILE A 217 8.24 -1.15 -10.18
C ILE A 217 7.98 -2.21 -9.12
N GLY A 218 6.78 -2.18 -8.51
CA GLY A 218 6.28 -3.25 -7.67
C GLY A 218 5.50 -4.27 -8.51
N CYS A 219 5.97 -5.52 -8.56
CA CYS A 219 5.36 -6.60 -9.34
C CYS A 219 4.35 -7.44 -8.53
N ASP A 220 3.70 -6.80 -7.56
CA ASP A 220 2.68 -7.38 -6.72
C ASP A 220 1.32 -7.49 -7.43
N ALA A 221 0.38 -8.22 -6.82
CA ALA A 221 -1.01 -8.41 -7.23
C ALA A 221 -1.24 -9.07 -8.60
N HIS A 222 -0.30 -9.03 -9.53
CA HIS A 222 -0.42 -9.63 -10.85
C HIS A 222 0.48 -10.84 -10.99
N SER A 223 -0.13 -12.01 -11.18
CA SER A 223 0.59 -13.24 -11.50
C SER A 223 0.92 -13.30 -12.99
N PRO A 224 2.09 -13.83 -13.41
CA PRO A 224 2.39 -14.06 -14.82
C PRO A 224 1.43 -14.99 -15.56
N LYS A 225 0.48 -15.57 -14.84
CA LYS A 225 -0.57 -16.46 -15.40
C LYS A 225 -1.85 -15.74 -15.79
N TYR A 226 -1.93 -14.43 -15.61
CA TYR A 226 -3.09 -13.62 -16.00
C TYR A 226 -2.74 -12.72 -17.17
#